data_93159ced74f74c4ac1b42d64bbbddaf9
#
_entry.id   93159ced74f74c4ac1b42d64bbbddaf9
#
_cell.length_a   1.000
_cell.length_b   1.000
_cell.length_c   1.000
_cell.angle_alpha   90.00
_cell.angle_beta   90.00
_cell.angle_gamma   90.00
#
_symmetry.space_group_name_H-M   'P 1'
#
loop_
_entity.id
_entity.type
_entity.pdbx_description
1 polymer ?
#
loop_
_entity_poly.entity_id
_entity_poly.type
_entity_poly.pdbx_seq_one_letter_code
_entity_poly.pdbx_strand_id
1 'polypeptide(L)'
;MSKAEAAYVAPGERIVTKSEERRVIVASSVGTVFEWYDFYLYAILAPFFAGLFFPPGNQTAALLGAFGAYAAGFLIRPFGALIFGRVGDLVGRKYTFLVTIVVMGVSTVLVGFMPTYATVGFAAPLILVTLRLAQGLALGGEYGGAATYVAEHAPDEKRGYATSWIQTTATLGMFMALVIIGLCRYYMDAKVFSEWGWRIPFWFSIPLLIISIYIRLKLQESPIFQRMKSQGKRSTQPLIDSFFRYPNNKYVALALLGATAGQGVVWYTGQFYALFFLLIYLKLDFIPTYVLVGLSLVLGTPFFLVFGALSDRIGRKKIILAGCLIAALTYFPLFKGLTHYVNPGLERYQQTTPIHVDASDCNFHIFIGPWSRQTPCDKAKDFLGKAGLSFKSAPADNGQDV
;
A
#
# COMPACT_ATOMS: atom_id res chain seq x y z
N MET A 1 -7.30 -44.78 16.55
CA MET A 1 -8.25 -44.54 15.45
C MET A 1 -8.76 -43.10 15.61
N SER A 2 -8.23 -42.17 14.82
CA SER A 2 -8.59 -40.78 14.83
C SER A 2 -9.95 -40.57 14.14
N LYS A 3 -10.92 -40.01 14.88
CA LYS A 3 -12.19 -39.56 14.29
C LYS A 3 -11.92 -38.46 13.27
N ALA A 4 -11.99 -38.78 11.99
CA ALA A 4 -12.11 -37.79 10.94
C ALA A 4 -13.45 -37.09 11.15
N GLU A 5 -13.41 -35.79 11.55
CA GLU A 5 -14.57 -34.91 11.54
C GLU A 5 -15.09 -34.84 10.08
N ALA A 6 -16.26 -35.46 9.87
CA ALA A 6 -16.94 -35.41 8.60
C ALA A 6 -17.32 -34.00 8.25
N ALA A 7 -16.62 -33.41 7.26
CA ALA A 7 -17.06 -32.19 6.63
C ALA A 7 -18.35 -32.49 5.85
N TYR A 8 -19.39 -31.66 6.03
CA TYR A 8 -20.61 -31.75 5.23
C TYR A 8 -20.26 -31.47 3.76
N VAL A 9 -20.49 -32.46 2.94
CA VAL A 9 -20.19 -32.39 1.48
C VAL A 9 -21.52 -32.46 0.73
N ALA A 10 -21.81 -31.44 -0.07
CA ALA A 10 -22.93 -31.53 -1.00
C ALA A 10 -22.65 -32.55 -2.10
N PRO A 11 -23.67 -33.26 -2.62
CA PRO A 11 -23.47 -34.29 -3.66
C PRO A 11 -22.70 -33.73 -4.86
N GLY A 12 -21.51 -34.28 -5.14
CA GLY A 12 -20.60 -33.84 -6.20
C GLY A 12 -19.50 -32.89 -5.78
N GLU A 13 -19.30 -32.60 -4.51
CA GLU A 13 -18.24 -31.76 -3.99
C GLU A 13 -16.95 -32.52 -3.73
N ARG A 14 -15.82 -31.96 -4.23
CA ARG A 14 -14.49 -32.41 -3.83
C ARG A 14 -14.25 -31.96 -2.39
N ILE A 15 -13.99 -32.93 -1.49
CA ILE A 15 -13.64 -32.64 -0.10
C ILE A 15 -12.28 -31.95 -0.08
N VAL A 16 -12.22 -30.66 0.30
CA VAL A 16 -10.98 -29.99 0.60
C VAL A 16 -10.52 -30.43 1.98
N THR A 17 -9.39 -31.11 2.06
CA THR A 17 -8.84 -31.57 3.35
C THR A 17 -8.27 -30.37 4.14
N LYS A 18 -8.27 -30.42 5.48
CA LYS A 18 -7.63 -29.38 6.34
C LYS A 18 -6.16 -29.13 5.95
N SER A 19 -5.46 -30.15 5.48
CA SER A 19 -4.08 -30.04 4.98
C SER A 19 -4.01 -29.26 3.67
N GLU A 20 -4.96 -29.43 2.78
CA GLU A 20 -5.05 -28.73 1.50
C GLU A 20 -5.42 -27.25 1.72
N GLU A 21 -6.42 -26.97 2.57
CA GLU A 21 -6.79 -25.61 3.00
C GLU A 21 -5.59 -24.85 3.58
N ARG A 22 -4.88 -25.47 4.55
CA ARG A 22 -3.69 -24.86 5.14
C ARG A 22 -2.58 -24.61 4.11
N ARG A 23 -2.37 -25.54 3.20
CA ARG A 23 -1.37 -25.39 2.13
C ARG A 23 -1.73 -24.24 1.18
N VAL A 24 -3.01 -24.10 0.83
CA VAL A 24 -3.52 -23.02 -0.01
C VAL A 24 -3.33 -21.66 0.68
N ILE A 25 -3.74 -21.54 1.96
CA ILE A 25 -3.57 -20.31 2.73
C ILE A 25 -2.09 -19.92 2.82
N VAL A 26 -1.21 -20.84 3.22
CA VAL A 26 0.22 -20.56 3.36
C VAL A 26 0.86 -20.18 2.02
N ALA A 27 0.60 -20.94 0.96
CA ALA A 27 1.19 -20.69 -0.35
C ALA A 27 0.72 -19.34 -0.95
N SER A 28 -0.58 -19.03 -0.80
CA SER A 28 -1.12 -17.73 -1.22
C SER A 28 -0.53 -16.60 -0.38
N SER A 29 -0.47 -16.76 0.94
CA SER A 29 0.03 -15.72 1.84
C SER A 29 1.52 -15.43 1.61
N VAL A 30 2.38 -16.44 1.49
CA VAL A 30 3.82 -16.22 1.26
C VAL A 30 4.08 -15.47 -0.04
N GLY A 31 3.39 -15.84 -1.12
CA GLY A 31 3.49 -15.11 -2.39
C GLY A 31 3.10 -13.65 -2.24
N THR A 32 1.98 -13.39 -1.57
CA THR A 32 1.47 -12.02 -1.37
C THR A 32 2.36 -11.18 -0.44
N VAL A 33 3.09 -11.78 0.52
CA VAL A 33 4.11 -11.05 1.32
C VAL A 33 5.17 -10.43 0.41
N PHE A 34 5.65 -11.19 -0.57
CA PHE A 34 6.70 -10.72 -1.50
C PHE A 34 6.20 -9.58 -2.40
N GLU A 35 4.94 -9.66 -2.84
CA GLU A 35 4.30 -8.61 -3.63
C GLU A 35 4.16 -7.31 -2.82
N TRP A 36 3.74 -7.40 -1.56
CA TRP A 36 3.68 -6.25 -0.68
C TRP A 36 5.06 -5.69 -0.36
N TYR A 37 6.07 -6.54 -0.17
CA TYR A 37 7.45 -6.11 -0.03
C TYR A 37 7.88 -5.26 -1.23
N ASP A 38 7.72 -5.76 -2.44
CA ASP A 38 8.07 -5.08 -3.68
C ASP A 38 7.38 -3.71 -3.83
N PHE A 39 6.11 -3.67 -3.46
CA PHE A 39 5.34 -2.45 -3.52
C PHE A 39 5.79 -1.41 -2.48
N TYR A 40 6.08 -1.84 -1.25
CA TYR A 40 6.45 -0.96 -0.16
C TYR A 40 7.88 -0.47 -0.21
N LEU A 41 8.78 -1.15 -0.91
CA LEU A 41 10.13 -0.65 -1.14
C LEU A 41 10.13 0.78 -1.65
N TYR A 42 9.32 1.05 -2.67
CA TYR A 42 9.22 2.40 -3.20
C TYR A 42 8.62 3.39 -2.20
N ALA A 43 7.54 3.00 -1.53
CA ALA A 43 6.88 3.88 -0.58
C ALA A 43 7.85 4.36 0.51
N ILE A 44 8.62 3.44 1.09
CA ILE A 44 9.59 3.74 2.14
C ILE A 44 10.75 4.59 1.60
N LEU A 45 11.19 4.35 0.37
CA LEU A 45 12.28 5.08 -0.27
C LEU A 45 11.82 6.33 -1.05
N ALA A 46 10.51 6.63 -1.12
CA ALA A 46 10.00 7.75 -1.90
C ALA A 46 10.65 9.12 -1.56
N PRO A 47 10.87 9.49 -0.28
CA PRO A 47 11.58 10.71 0.04
C PRO A 47 13.03 10.74 -0.48
N PHE A 48 13.68 9.58 -0.49
CA PHE A 48 15.03 9.42 -1.01
C PHE A 48 15.06 9.49 -2.55
N PHE A 49 14.07 8.92 -3.21
CA PHE A 49 13.92 8.96 -4.67
C PHE A 49 13.66 10.35 -5.24
N ALA A 50 13.10 11.26 -4.44
CA ALA A 50 12.94 12.65 -4.84
C ALA A 50 14.25 13.26 -5.32
N GLY A 51 15.35 13.03 -4.60
CA GLY A 51 16.68 13.54 -4.98
C GLY A 51 17.37 12.79 -6.12
N LEU A 52 16.99 11.52 -6.36
CA LEU A 52 17.67 10.66 -7.35
C LEU A 52 17.04 10.72 -8.74
N PHE A 53 15.72 10.79 -8.81
CA PHE A 53 14.99 10.59 -10.07
C PHE A 53 14.24 11.82 -10.56
N PHE A 54 14.17 12.88 -9.76
CA PHE A 54 13.46 14.10 -10.14
C PHE A 54 14.41 15.28 -10.34
N PRO A 55 13.97 16.33 -11.08
CA PRO A 55 14.82 17.49 -11.37
C PRO A 55 15.36 18.16 -10.11
N PRO A 56 16.64 18.52 -10.06
CA PRO A 56 17.19 19.32 -8.97
C PRO A 56 16.64 20.76 -9.02
N GLY A 57 16.70 21.47 -7.89
CA GLY A 57 16.33 22.89 -7.80
C GLY A 57 15.05 23.17 -7.01
N ASN A 58 14.09 22.26 -6.97
CA ASN A 58 12.92 22.38 -6.08
C ASN A 58 12.64 21.06 -5.35
N GLN A 59 13.09 20.98 -4.10
CA GLN A 59 13.00 19.78 -3.29
C GLN A 59 11.53 19.37 -3.02
N THR A 60 10.63 20.33 -2.82
CA THR A 60 9.20 20.06 -2.61
C THR A 60 8.57 19.48 -3.87
N ALA A 61 8.86 20.06 -5.04
CA ALA A 61 8.35 19.53 -6.31
C ALA A 61 8.88 18.13 -6.59
N ALA A 62 10.15 17.85 -6.29
CA ALA A 62 10.74 16.52 -6.43
C ALA A 62 10.07 15.51 -5.48
N LEU A 63 9.81 15.90 -4.23
CA LEU A 63 9.12 15.06 -3.25
C LEU A 63 7.66 14.79 -3.66
N LEU A 64 6.95 15.81 -4.12
CA LEU A 64 5.59 15.66 -4.66
C LEU A 64 5.58 14.78 -5.91
N GLY A 65 6.60 14.90 -6.77
CA GLY A 65 6.79 14.03 -7.93
C GLY A 65 6.98 12.57 -7.52
N ALA A 66 7.81 12.30 -6.52
CA ALA A 66 8.03 10.95 -6.01
C ALA A 66 6.74 10.36 -5.40
N PHE A 67 6.00 11.11 -4.60
CA PHE A 67 4.70 10.68 -4.09
C PHE A 67 3.64 10.58 -5.19
N GLY A 68 3.69 11.45 -6.20
CA GLY A 68 2.84 11.37 -7.38
C GLY A 68 3.04 10.09 -8.18
N ALA A 69 4.31 9.67 -8.36
CA ALA A 69 4.63 8.39 -8.99
C ALA A 69 4.11 7.19 -8.17
N TYR A 70 4.15 7.28 -6.84
CA TYR A 70 3.54 6.28 -5.95
C TYR A 70 2.02 6.25 -6.10
N ALA A 71 1.38 7.42 -6.08
CA ALA A 71 -0.06 7.56 -6.27
C ALA A 71 -0.54 7.05 -7.64
N ALA A 72 0.25 7.25 -8.71
CA ALA A 72 -0.05 6.72 -10.04
C ALA A 72 -0.20 5.18 -10.03
N GLY A 73 0.65 4.48 -9.25
CA GLY A 73 0.53 3.04 -9.02
C GLY A 73 -0.79 2.64 -8.35
N PHE A 74 -1.41 3.49 -7.54
CA PHE A 74 -2.75 3.25 -6.98
C PHE A 74 -3.86 3.55 -7.97
N LEU A 75 -3.76 4.65 -8.69
CA LEU A 75 -4.79 5.09 -9.65
C LEU A 75 -5.00 4.07 -10.78
N ILE A 76 -3.96 3.33 -11.15
CA ILE A 76 -4.06 2.31 -12.20
C ILE A 76 -4.65 0.98 -11.71
N ARG A 77 -4.68 0.70 -10.39
CA ARG A 77 -5.16 -0.58 -9.82
C ARG A 77 -6.59 -0.97 -10.23
N PRO A 78 -7.58 -0.07 -10.26
CA PRO A 78 -8.91 -0.43 -10.75
C PRO A 78 -8.89 -0.99 -12.16
N PHE A 79 -8.05 -0.43 -13.05
CA PHE A 79 -7.88 -0.95 -14.42
C PHE A 79 -7.20 -2.32 -14.40
N GLY A 80 -6.22 -2.53 -13.52
CA GLY A 80 -5.61 -3.84 -13.29
C GLY A 80 -6.63 -4.88 -12.83
N ALA A 81 -7.49 -4.54 -11.88
CA ALA A 81 -8.56 -5.40 -11.42
C ALA A 81 -9.54 -5.75 -12.55
N LEU A 82 -9.89 -4.79 -13.42
CA LEU A 82 -10.76 -5.02 -14.57
C LEU A 82 -10.11 -5.95 -15.61
N ILE A 83 -8.85 -5.69 -15.97
CA ILE A 83 -8.13 -6.45 -16.98
C ILE A 83 -7.84 -7.88 -16.48
N PHE A 84 -7.16 -7.99 -15.36
CA PHE A 84 -6.74 -9.28 -14.82
C PHE A 84 -7.90 -10.07 -14.18
N GLY A 85 -8.92 -9.38 -13.67
CA GLY A 85 -10.16 -10.02 -13.25
C GLY A 85 -10.85 -10.73 -14.43
N ARG A 86 -10.99 -10.04 -15.56
CA ARG A 86 -11.55 -10.64 -16.79
C ARG A 86 -10.70 -11.81 -17.30
N VAL A 87 -9.38 -11.65 -17.31
CA VAL A 87 -8.47 -12.74 -17.72
C VAL A 87 -8.61 -13.93 -16.77
N GLY A 88 -8.69 -13.69 -15.46
CA GLY A 88 -8.90 -14.74 -14.45
C GLY A 88 -10.21 -15.51 -14.62
N ASP A 89 -11.28 -14.80 -14.98
CA ASP A 89 -12.58 -15.43 -15.22
C ASP A 89 -12.62 -16.21 -16.55
N LEU A 90 -11.85 -15.80 -17.57
CA LEU A 90 -11.82 -16.45 -18.87
C LEU A 90 -10.80 -17.59 -18.96
N VAL A 91 -9.60 -17.39 -18.46
CA VAL A 91 -8.47 -18.31 -18.63
C VAL A 91 -8.26 -19.18 -17.39
N GLY A 92 -8.44 -18.61 -16.20
CA GLY A 92 -8.23 -19.23 -14.91
C GLY A 92 -7.40 -18.36 -13.98
N ARG A 93 -7.66 -18.48 -12.68
CA ARG A 93 -7.03 -17.61 -11.65
C ARG A 93 -5.55 -17.93 -11.47
N LYS A 94 -5.17 -19.20 -11.53
CA LYS A 94 -3.77 -19.65 -11.44
C LYS A 94 -2.89 -18.95 -12.49
N TYR A 95 -3.32 -18.92 -13.74
CA TYR A 95 -2.54 -18.35 -14.84
C TYR A 95 -2.43 -16.83 -14.70
N THR A 96 -3.52 -16.19 -14.32
CA THR A 96 -3.55 -14.74 -14.08
C THR A 96 -2.59 -14.35 -12.97
N PHE A 97 -2.57 -15.09 -11.85
CA PHE A 97 -1.61 -14.86 -10.77
C PHE A 97 -0.16 -15.02 -11.21
N LEU A 98 0.12 -15.94 -12.12
CA LEU A 98 1.49 -16.12 -12.62
C LEU A 98 1.93 -14.91 -13.44
N VAL A 99 1.07 -14.38 -14.30
CA VAL A 99 1.37 -13.22 -15.13
C VAL A 99 1.55 -11.97 -14.27
N THR A 100 0.64 -11.73 -13.33
CA THR A 100 0.70 -10.53 -12.47
C THR A 100 1.97 -10.50 -11.62
N ILE A 101 2.35 -11.63 -11.02
CA ILE A 101 3.56 -11.70 -10.19
C ILE A 101 4.84 -11.48 -11.00
N VAL A 102 4.89 -12.01 -12.23
CA VAL A 102 6.03 -11.78 -13.13
C VAL A 102 6.13 -10.32 -13.52
N VAL A 103 5.02 -9.68 -13.91
CA VAL A 103 5.00 -8.26 -14.27
C VAL A 103 5.42 -7.40 -13.08
N MET A 104 4.91 -7.69 -11.89
CA MET A 104 5.24 -6.94 -10.68
C MET A 104 6.71 -7.10 -10.29
N GLY A 105 7.17 -8.34 -10.16
CA GLY A 105 8.54 -8.63 -9.71
C GLY A 105 9.58 -8.12 -10.71
N VAL A 106 9.37 -8.33 -12.01
CA VAL A 106 10.28 -7.79 -13.05
C VAL A 106 10.32 -6.27 -13.00
N SER A 107 9.16 -5.61 -12.87
CA SER A 107 9.12 -4.14 -12.76
C SER A 107 9.87 -3.66 -11.53
N THR A 108 9.77 -4.36 -10.39
CA THR A 108 10.52 -4.03 -9.15
C THR A 108 12.03 -4.19 -9.36
N VAL A 109 12.46 -5.32 -9.91
CA VAL A 109 13.87 -5.59 -10.19
C VAL A 109 14.46 -4.53 -11.12
N LEU A 110 13.71 -4.12 -12.16
CA LEU A 110 14.12 -3.08 -13.09
C LEU A 110 14.33 -1.72 -12.43
N VAL A 111 13.56 -1.38 -11.37
CA VAL A 111 13.83 -0.15 -10.60
C VAL A 111 15.24 -0.17 -10.03
N GLY A 112 15.74 -1.33 -9.55
CA GLY A 112 17.11 -1.48 -9.03
C GLY A 112 18.22 -1.26 -10.09
N PHE A 113 17.90 -1.36 -11.36
CA PHE A 113 18.83 -1.11 -12.48
C PHE A 113 18.65 0.26 -13.12
N MET A 114 17.70 1.07 -12.66
CA MET A 114 17.42 2.37 -13.27
C MET A 114 18.61 3.33 -13.17
N PRO A 115 18.88 4.09 -14.25
CA PRO A 115 19.76 5.25 -14.19
C PRO A 115 19.09 6.40 -13.44
N THR A 116 19.88 7.26 -12.81
CA THR A 116 19.39 8.44 -12.06
C THR A 116 19.12 9.62 -12.99
N TYR A 117 18.47 10.67 -12.47
CA TYR A 117 18.24 11.91 -13.22
C TYR A 117 19.55 12.54 -13.72
N ALA A 118 20.62 12.44 -12.94
CA ALA A 118 21.94 12.97 -13.31
C ALA A 118 22.53 12.33 -14.59
N THR A 119 22.11 11.08 -14.91
CA THR A 119 22.64 10.34 -16.08
C THR A 119 21.74 10.46 -17.32
N VAL A 120 20.41 10.42 -17.15
CA VAL A 120 19.46 10.35 -18.29
C VAL A 120 18.42 11.49 -18.27
N GLY A 121 18.55 12.44 -17.37
CA GLY A 121 17.66 13.60 -17.29
C GLY A 121 16.18 13.18 -17.11
N PHE A 122 15.29 13.83 -17.86
CA PHE A 122 13.84 13.64 -17.73
C PHE A 122 13.36 12.20 -18.07
N ALA A 123 14.17 11.39 -18.70
CA ALA A 123 13.83 9.97 -18.92
C ALA A 123 13.74 9.19 -17.60
N ALA A 124 14.49 9.58 -16.54
CA ALA A 124 14.48 8.89 -15.25
C ALA A 124 13.09 8.88 -14.59
N PRO A 125 12.41 10.02 -14.33
CA PRO A 125 11.07 10.00 -13.75
C PRO A 125 10.05 9.33 -14.68
N LEU A 126 10.18 9.43 -16.00
CA LEU A 126 9.27 8.79 -16.94
C LEU A 126 9.34 7.26 -16.85
N ILE A 127 10.54 6.68 -16.84
CA ILE A 127 10.75 5.24 -16.69
C ILE A 127 10.21 4.81 -15.31
N LEU A 128 10.50 5.55 -14.25
CA LEU A 128 10.04 5.25 -12.90
C LEU A 128 8.51 5.18 -12.82
N VAL A 129 7.82 6.19 -13.36
CA VAL A 129 6.34 6.23 -13.40
C VAL A 129 5.80 5.06 -14.21
N THR A 130 6.41 4.74 -15.36
CA THR A 130 5.99 3.60 -16.20
C THR A 130 6.10 2.28 -15.44
N LEU A 131 7.21 2.05 -14.74
CA LEU A 131 7.38 0.85 -13.90
C LEU A 131 6.38 0.83 -12.75
N ARG A 132 6.06 1.98 -12.14
CA ARG A 132 5.03 2.10 -11.11
C ARG A 132 3.62 1.78 -11.63
N LEU A 133 3.29 2.24 -12.83
CA LEU A 133 2.02 1.88 -13.48
C LEU A 133 1.94 0.37 -13.74
N ALA A 134 3.01 -0.25 -14.24
CA ALA A 134 3.05 -1.70 -14.46
C ALA A 134 2.86 -2.49 -13.15
N GLN A 135 3.53 -2.10 -12.07
CA GLN A 135 3.37 -2.70 -10.74
C GLN A 135 1.94 -2.52 -10.20
N GLY A 136 1.40 -1.30 -10.30
CA GLY A 136 0.05 -1.01 -9.84
C GLY A 136 -1.02 -1.79 -10.62
N LEU A 137 -0.85 -1.91 -11.93
CA LEU A 137 -1.72 -2.70 -12.79
C LEU A 137 -1.73 -4.18 -12.38
N ALA A 138 -0.55 -4.77 -12.16
CA ALA A 138 -0.40 -6.15 -11.72
C ALA A 138 -1.04 -6.39 -10.34
N LEU A 139 -0.69 -5.56 -9.35
CA LEU A 139 -1.21 -5.70 -7.98
C LEU A 139 -2.73 -5.50 -7.89
N GLY A 140 -3.31 -4.64 -8.74
CA GLY A 140 -4.76 -4.45 -8.83
C GLY A 140 -5.52 -5.73 -9.16
N GLY A 141 -4.96 -6.59 -10.02
CA GLY A 141 -5.55 -7.88 -10.39
C GLY A 141 -5.36 -8.99 -9.36
N GLU A 142 -4.32 -8.91 -8.55
CA GLU A 142 -3.89 -10.03 -7.72
C GLU A 142 -4.52 -10.06 -6.32
N TYR A 143 -4.50 -8.95 -5.59
CA TYR A 143 -4.96 -8.93 -4.21
C TYR A 143 -6.41 -9.39 -4.05
N GLY A 144 -7.31 -8.86 -4.87
CA GLY A 144 -8.72 -9.28 -4.89
C GLY A 144 -8.88 -10.75 -5.27
N GLY A 145 -8.07 -11.22 -6.21
CA GLY A 145 -8.02 -12.62 -6.63
C GLY A 145 -7.54 -13.56 -5.53
N ALA A 146 -6.47 -13.21 -4.80
CA ALA A 146 -5.95 -14.00 -3.68
C ALA A 146 -6.97 -14.09 -2.53
N ALA A 147 -7.61 -12.97 -2.16
CA ALA A 147 -8.65 -12.95 -1.14
C ALA A 147 -9.86 -13.83 -1.53
N THR A 148 -10.30 -13.73 -2.80
CA THR A 148 -11.38 -14.56 -3.33
C THR A 148 -10.98 -16.04 -3.36
N TYR A 149 -9.75 -16.34 -3.79
CA TYR A 149 -9.25 -17.71 -3.84
C TYR A 149 -9.24 -18.37 -2.45
N VAL A 150 -8.79 -17.66 -1.41
CA VAL A 150 -8.83 -18.16 -0.03
C VAL A 150 -10.28 -18.28 0.46
N ALA A 151 -11.13 -17.30 0.18
CA ALA A 151 -12.54 -17.34 0.57
C ALA A 151 -13.33 -18.50 -0.07
N GLU A 152 -12.96 -18.93 -1.29
CA GLU A 152 -13.54 -20.06 -1.99
C GLU A 152 -13.11 -21.42 -1.46
N HIS A 153 -11.99 -21.47 -0.73
CA HIS A 153 -11.50 -22.71 -0.08
C HIS A 153 -11.84 -22.77 1.41
N ALA A 154 -12.27 -21.66 2.00
CA ALA A 154 -12.61 -21.57 3.42
C ALA A 154 -14.07 -21.94 3.69
N PRO A 155 -14.37 -22.61 4.84
CA PRO A 155 -15.75 -22.81 5.30
C PRO A 155 -16.46 -21.46 5.51
N ASP A 156 -17.76 -21.42 5.21
CA ASP A 156 -18.59 -20.20 5.30
C ASP A 156 -18.51 -19.51 6.67
N GLU A 157 -18.46 -20.31 7.74
CA GLU A 157 -18.42 -19.86 9.13
C GLU A 157 -17.05 -19.30 9.56
N LYS A 158 -15.99 -19.52 8.78
CA LYS A 158 -14.60 -19.10 9.11
C LYS A 158 -13.95 -18.27 8.00
N ARG A 159 -14.71 -17.74 7.07
CA ARG A 159 -14.19 -16.94 5.96
C ARG A 159 -13.44 -15.71 6.42
N GLY A 160 -13.93 -15.00 7.45
CA GLY A 160 -13.26 -13.83 8.00
C GLY A 160 -11.90 -14.19 8.59
N TYR A 161 -11.81 -15.26 9.36
CA TYR A 161 -10.54 -15.77 9.87
C TYR A 161 -9.58 -16.22 8.76
N ALA A 162 -10.06 -16.98 7.78
CA ALA A 162 -9.21 -17.48 6.70
C ALA A 162 -8.68 -16.33 5.82
N THR A 163 -9.52 -15.36 5.45
CA THR A 163 -9.11 -14.22 4.64
C THR A 163 -8.26 -13.22 5.40
N SER A 164 -8.34 -13.16 6.73
CA SER A 164 -7.50 -12.29 7.56
C SER A 164 -6.01 -12.63 7.47
N TRP A 165 -5.65 -13.88 7.14
CA TRP A 165 -4.28 -14.27 6.85
C TRP A 165 -3.70 -13.53 5.64
N ILE A 166 -4.51 -13.25 4.62
CA ILE A 166 -4.08 -12.43 3.49
C ILE A 166 -3.76 -11.00 3.95
N GLN A 167 -4.54 -10.44 4.88
CA GLN A 167 -4.27 -9.10 5.39
C GLN A 167 -2.96 -9.03 6.19
N THR A 168 -2.57 -10.08 6.90
CA THR A 168 -1.27 -10.11 7.60
C THR A 168 -0.09 -10.00 6.64
N THR A 169 -0.26 -10.39 5.38
CA THR A 169 0.81 -10.35 4.38
C THR A 169 1.27 -8.93 4.06
N ALA A 170 0.36 -7.96 4.10
CA ALA A 170 0.69 -6.55 3.87
C ALA A 170 1.62 -6.01 4.96
N THR A 171 1.31 -6.31 6.24
CA THR A 171 2.17 -5.90 7.36
C THR A 171 3.52 -6.60 7.34
N LEU A 172 3.54 -7.90 7.05
CA LEU A 172 4.79 -8.66 6.95
C LEU A 172 5.65 -8.18 5.77
N GLY A 173 5.04 -7.85 4.63
CA GLY A 173 5.76 -7.27 3.48
C GLY A 173 6.38 -5.93 3.82
N MET A 174 5.63 -5.05 4.49
CA MET A 174 6.16 -3.75 4.95
C MET A 174 7.28 -3.93 5.99
N PHE A 175 7.08 -4.81 6.97
CA PHE A 175 8.10 -5.12 7.97
C PHE A 175 9.39 -5.64 7.32
N MET A 176 9.28 -6.56 6.37
CA MET A 176 10.43 -7.09 5.62
C MET A 176 11.16 -5.98 4.84
N ALA A 177 10.42 -5.06 4.21
CA ALA A 177 11.02 -3.92 3.50
C ALA A 177 11.76 -2.98 4.44
N LEU A 178 11.18 -2.65 5.61
CA LEU A 178 11.83 -1.84 6.64
C LEU A 178 13.11 -2.49 7.15
N VAL A 179 13.08 -3.80 7.42
CA VAL A 179 14.25 -4.55 7.91
C VAL A 179 15.37 -4.54 6.86
N ILE A 180 15.07 -4.86 5.59
CA ILE A 180 16.10 -4.94 4.55
C ILE A 180 16.69 -3.57 4.24
N ILE A 181 15.86 -2.53 4.09
CA ILE A 181 16.33 -1.15 3.89
C ILE A 181 17.13 -0.69 5.13
N GLY A 182 16.61 -0.97 6.34
CA GLY A 182 17.26 -0.62 7.59
C GLY A 182 18.64 -1.26 7.73
N LEU A 183 18.77 -2.55 7.42
CA LEU A 183 20.07 -3.25 7.42
C LEU A 183 21.03 -2.63 6.40
N CYS A 184 20.58 -2.37 5.17
CA CYS A 184 21.42 -1.68 4.17
C CYS A 184 21.92 -0.33 4.71
N ARG A 185 21.06 0.46 5.33
CA ARG A 185 21.42 1.78 5.88
C ARG A 185 22.27 1.71 7.14
N TYR A 186 22.17 0.64 7.89
CA TYR A 186 22.98 0.43 9.11
C TYR A 186 24.42 0.01 8.79
N TYR A 187 24.59 -0.89 7.81
CA TYR A 187 25.91 -1.42 7.45
C TYR A 187 26.65 -0.63 6.36
N MET A 188 25.96 0.30 5.70
CA MET A 188 26.55 1.14 4.65
C MET A 188 26.65 2.59 5.07
N ASP A 189 27.75 3.25 4.72
CA ASP A 189 27.85 4.69 4.84
C ASP A 189 26.74 5.39 4.03
N ALA A 190 26.27 6.53 4.52
CA ALA A 190 25.20 7.28 3.86
C ALA A 190 25.53 7.63 2.40
N LYS A 191 26.81 7.90 2.09
CA LYS A 191 27.30 8.16 0.74
C LYS A 191 27.17 6.92 -0.14
N VAL A 192 27.69 5.77 0.32
CA VAL A 192 27.62 4.49 -0.40
C VAL A 192 26.16 4.08 -0.66
N PHE A 193 25.30 4.23 0.37
CA PHE A 193 23.87 3.96 0.20
C PHE A 193 23.23 4.88 -0.84
N SER A 194 23.56 6.19 -0.86
CA SER A 194 23.01 7.14 -1.81
C SER A 194 23.51 6.94 -3.26
N GLU A 195 24.72 6.49 -3.44
CA GLU A 195 25.30 6.25 -4.78
C GLU A 195 24.76 4.98 -5.43
N TRP A 196 24.71 3.87 -4.69
CA TRP A 196 24.28 2.58 -5.26
C TRP A 196 23.55 1.64 -4.30
N GLY A 197 23.77 1.73 -2.97
CA GLY A 197 23.29 0.77 -1.98
C GLY A 197 21.75 0.65 -1.93
N TRP A 198 21.04 1.70 -2.30
CA TRP A 198 19.59 1.70 -2.42
C TRP A 198 19.03 0.69 -3.44
N ARG A 199 19.87 0.18 -4.33
CA ARG A 199 19.50 -0.84 -5.33
C ARG A 199 19.36 -2.23 -4.74
N ILE A 200 20.10 -2.54 -3.67
CA ILE A 200 20.14 -3.87 -3.04
C ILE A 200 18.73 -4.35 -2.64
N PRO A 201 17.88 -3.57 -1.96
CA PRO A 201 16.52 -4.00 -1.64
C PRO A 201 15.72 -4.42 -2.88
N PHE A 202 15.91 -3.76 -4.03
CA PHE A 202 15.23 -4.12 -5.28
C PHE A 202 15.80 -5.40 -5.90
N TRP A 203 17.11 -5.61 -5.81
CA TRP A 203 17.72 -6.87 -6.28
C TRP A 203 17.36 -8.06 -5.39
N PHE A 204 17.08 -7.81 -4.11
CA PHE A 204 16.57 -8.84 -3.22
C PHE A 204 15.20 -9.38 -3.67
N SER A 205 14.45 -8.63 -4.49
CA SER A 205 13.22 -9.13 -5.13
C SER A 205 13.47 -10.27 -6.12
N ILE A 206 14.69 -10.47 -6.65
CA ILE A 206 14.98 -11.55 -7.59
C ILE A 206 14.73 -12.92 -6.98
N PRO A 207 15.38 -13.34 -5.87
CA PRO A 207 15.10 -14.62 -5.24
C PRO A 207 13.66 -14.73 -4.76
N LEU A 208 13.03 -13.63 -4.29
CA LEU A 208 11.64 -13.63 -3.87
C LEU A 208 10.71 -13.92 -5.05
N LEU A 209 10.95 -13.33 -6.21
CA LEU A 209 10.21 -13.57 -7.44
C LEU A 209 10.32 -15.04 -7.88
N ILE A 210 11.54 -15.61 -7.86
CA ILE A 210 11.75 -17.02 -8.22
C ILE A 210 10.96 -17.95 -7.30
N ILE A 211 11.02 -17.71 -5.99
CA ILE A 211 10.27 -18.48 -4.99
C ILE A 211 8.76 -18.35 -5.22
N SER A 212 8.28 -17.12 -5.47
CA SER A 212 6.87 -16.85 -5.75
C SER A 212 6.38 -17.58 -7.00
N ILE A 213 7.12 -17.53 -8.10
CA ILE A 213 6.79 -18.26 -9.32
C ILE A 213 6.72 -19.77 -9.05
N TYR A 214 7.72 -20.32 -8.33
CA TYR A 214 7.72 -21.73 -7.97
C TYR A 214 6.49 -22.14 -7.14
N ILE A 215 6.11 -21.36 -6.14
CA ILE A 215 4.91 -21.58 -5.32
C ILE A 215 3.67 -21.57 -6.21
N ARG A 216 3.51 -20.54 -7.07
CA ARG A 216 2.34 -20.38 -7.94
C ARG A 216 2.19 -21.52 -8.97
N LEU A 217 3.29 -22.00 -9.51
CA LEU A 217 3.25 -23.14 -10.43
C LEU A 217 2.69 -24.42 -9.78
N LYS A 218 2.88 -24.57 -8.46
CA LYS A 218 2.37 -25.74 -7.70
C LYS A 218 0.92 -25.58 -7.21
N LEU A 219 0.34 -24.39 -7.25
CA LEU A 219 -1.07 -24.19 -6.90
C LEU A 219 -1.98 -24.82 -7.94
N GLN A 220 -3.11 -25.36 -7.48
CA GLN A 220 -4.17 -25.88 -8.33
C GLN A 220 -5.23 -24.79 -8.57
N GLU A 221 -6.02 -24.93 -9.64
CA GLU A 221 -7.14 -24.06 -9.91
C GLU A 221 -8.27 -24.26 -8.88
N SER A 222 -9.00 -23.19 -8.53
CA SER A 222 -10.04 -23.21 -7.50
C SER A 222 -11.16 -24.23 -7.85
N PRO A 223 -11.64 -25.00 -6.86
CA PRO A 223 -12.73 -25.98 -7.07
C PRO A 223 -14.02 -25.29 -7.60
N ILE A 224 -14.34 -24.11 -7.08
CA ILE A 224 -15.52 -23.34 -7.50
C ILE A 224 -15.38 -22.91 -8.96
N PHE A 225 -14.20 -22.44 -9.37
CA PHE A 225 -13.95 -22.07 -10.76
C PHE A 225 -14.05 -23.28 -11.71
N GLN A 226 -13.49 -24.43 -11.30
CA GLN A 226 -13.60 -25.68 -12.07
C GLN A 226 -15.06 -26.10 -12.26
N ARG A 227 -15.89 -25.99 -11.20
CA ARG A 227 -17.33 -26.29 -11.26
C ARG A 227 -18.07 -25.33 -12.18
N MET A 228 -17.84 -24.02 -12.06
CA MET A 228 -18.46 -23.03 -12.96
C MET A 228 -18.09 -23.29 -14.42
N LYS A 229 -16.85 -23.70 -14.65
CA LYS A 229 -16.36 -24.06 -15.98
C LYS A 229 -17.09 -25.30 -16.53
N SER A 230 -17.26 -26.34 -15.74
CA SER A 230 -17.94 -27.59 -16.17
C SER A 230 -19.44 -27.38 -16.39
N GLN A 231 -20.08 -26.46 -15.66
CA GLN A 231 -21.51 -26.15 -15.78
C GLN A 231 -21.84 -25.13 -16.86
N GLY A 232 -20.85 -24.58 -17.57
CA GLY A 232 -21.08 -23.53 -18.57
C GLY A 232 -21.62 -22.21 -18.00
N LYS A 233 -21.66 -22.05 -16.67
CA LYS A 233 -22.17 -20.86 -15.97
C LYS A 233 -21.13 -19.76 -15.87
N ARG A 234 -20.55 -19.36 -16.99
CA ARG A 234 -19.61 -18.25 -17.04
C ARG A 234 -20.29 -17.00 -17.57
N SER A 235 -20.04 -15.87 -16.94
CA SER A 235 -20.39 -14.58 -17.56
C SER A 235 -19.52 -14.36 -18.79
N THR A 236 -20.14 -14.01 -19.92
CA THR A 236 -19.44 -13.58 -21.13
C THR A 236 -19.00 -12.13 -21.06
N GLN A 237 -19.63 -11.35 -20.17
CA GLN A 237 -19.38 -9.91 -20.01
C GLN A 237 -19.28 -9.50 -18.53
N PRO A 238 -18.30 -10.04 -17.78
CA PRO A 238 -18.22 -9.86 -16.32
C PRO A 238 -18.16 -8.40 -15.87
N LEU A 239 -17.54 -7.51 -16.66
CA LEU A 239 -17.46 -6.09 -16.34
C LEU A 239 -18.83 -5.41 -16.42
N ILE A 240 -19.59 -5.69 -17.47
CA ILE A 240 -20.94 -5.13 -17.64
C ILE A 240 -21.86 -5.67 -16.55
N ASP A 241 -21.79 -6.96 -16.27
CA ASP A 241 -22.60 -7.60 -15.23
C ASP A 241 -22.30 -7.06 -13.83
N SER A 242 -21.03 -6.70 -13.53
CA SER A 242 -20.64 -6.19 -12.22
C SER A 242 -20.93 -4.69 -12.04
N PHE A 243 -20.59 -3.86 -13.04
CA PHE A 243 -20.62 -2.39 -12.87
C PHE A 243 -21.86 -1.71 -13.44
N PHE A 244 -22.55 -2.33 -14.39
CA PHE A 244 -23.67 -1.68 -15.11
C PHE A 244 -25.00 -2.38 -14.91
N ARG A 245 -25.05 -3.61 -14.36
CA ARG A 245 -26.32 -4.31 -14.08
C ARG A 245 -26.71 -4.24 -12.62
N TYR A 246 -27.98 -3.88 -12.38
CA TYR A 246 -28.59 -3.96 -11.05
C TYR A 246 -28.87 -5.44 -10.70
N PRO A 247 -28.65 -5.90 -9.44
CA PRO A 247 -28.25 -5.10 -8.26
C PRO A 247 -26.72 -5.02 -8.04
N ASN A 248 -25.88 -5.63 -8.89
CA ASN A 248 -24.44 -5.73 -8.68
C ASN A 248 -23.75 -4.37 -8.59
N ASN A 249 -24.10 -3.42 -9.48
CA ASN A 249 -23.57 -2.07 -9.47
C ASN A 249 -23.76 -1.35 -8.14
N LYS A 250 -24.93 -1.53 -7.50
CA LYS A 250 -25.21 -1.00 -6.15
C LYS A 250 -24.26 -1.61 -5.12
N TYR A 251 -24.07 -2.92 -5.14
CA TYR A 251 -23.16 -3.59 -4.20
C TYR A 251 -21.70 -3.20 -4.41
N VAL A 252 -21.26 -3.04 -5.64
CA VAL A 252 -19.93 -2.53 -5.97
C VAL A 252 -19.73 -1.12 -5.40
N ALA A 253 -20.67 -0.20 -5.62
CA ALA A 253 -20.59 1.16 -5.10
C ALA A 253 -20.58 1.19 -3.56
N LEU A 254 -21.45 0.40 -2.90
CA LEU A 254 -21.47 0.30 -1.45
C LEU A 254 -20.19 -0.32 -0.87
N ALA A 255 -19.58 -1.30 -1.54
CA ALA A 255 -18.32 -1.89 -1.13
C ALA A 255 -17.17 -0.88 -1.25
N LEU A 256 -17.05 -0.19 -2.38
CA LEU A 256 -15.99 0.78 -2.64
C LEU A 256 -16.08 1.99 -1.69
N LEU A 257 -17.23 2.65 -1.64
CA LEU A 257 -17.39 3.91 -0.92
C LEU A 257 -17.72 3.71 0.56
N GLY A 258 -18.44 2.65 0.89
CA GLY A 258 -18.89 2.40 2.26
C GLY A 258 -17.94 1.53 3.08
N ALA A 259 -17.42 0.45 2.53
CA ALA A 259 -16.60 -0.50 3.28
C ALA A 259 -15.11 -0.24 3.13
N THR A 260 -14.63 -0.01 1.90
CA THR A 260 -13.19 0.00 1.59
C THR A 260 -12.54 1.36 1.82
N ALA A 261 -13.24 2.46 1.48
CA ALA A 261 -12.68 3.80 1.54
C ALA A 261 -12.22 4.19 2.95
N GLY A 262 -13.08 4.02 3.96
CA GLY A 262 -12.74 4.34 5.36
C GLY A 262 -11.58 3.49 5.89
N GLN A 263 -11.61 2.20 5.64
CA GLN A 263 -10.53 1.28 6.02
C GLN A 263 -9.20 1.65 5.35
N GLY A 264 -9.23 2.01 4.08
CA GLY A 264 -8.04 2.45 3.36
C GLY A 264 -7.39 3.68 3.99
N VAL A 265 -8.18 4.72 4.31
CA VAL A 265 -7.68 5.93 4.98
C VAL A 265 -7.07 5.58 6.33
N VAL A 266 -7.75 4.78 7.15
CA VAL A 266 -7.24 4.36 8.47
C VAL A 266 -5.90 3.62 8.33
N TRP A 267 -5.81 2.67 7.40
CA TRP A 267 -4.59 1.90 7.17
C TRP A 267 -3.40 2.80 6.77
N TYR A 268 -3.58 3.62 5.75
CA TYR A 268 -2.48 4.46 5.24
C TYR A 268 -2.08 5.57 6.21
N THR A 269 -3.01 6.10 6.98
CA THR A 269 -2.71 7.08 8.03
C THR A 269 -1.91 6.45 9.17
N GLY A 270 -2.32 5.27 9.63
CA GLY A 270 -1.64 4.58 10.73
C GLY A 270 -0.24 4.07 10.39
N GLN A 271 0.06 3.80 9.13
CA GLN A 271 1.34 3.24 8.70
C GLN A 271 2.23 4.27 7.98
N PHE A 272 1.82 4.73 6.80
CA PHE A 272 2.66 5.58 5.97
C PHE A 272 2.68 7.03 6.42
N TYR A 273 1.54 7.59 6.77
CA TYR A 273 1.53 8.96 7.27
C TYR A 273 2.32 9.06 8.59
N ALA A 274 2.18 8.08 9.49
CA ALA A 274 2.97 8.02 10.72
C ALA A 274 4.48 7.89 10.43
N LEU A 275 4.89 7.03 9.46
CA LEU A 275 6.28 6.91 9.02
C LEU A 275 6.84 8.26 8.52
N PHE A 276 6.12 8.92 7.63
CA PHE A 276 6.57 10.19 7.07
C PHE A 276 6.48 11.33 8.06
N PHE A 277 5.51 11.32 8.96
CA PHE A 277 5.39 12.29 10.05
C PHE A 277 6.62 12.24 10.97
N LEU A 278 7.07 11.04 11.35
CA LEU A 278 8.29 10.86 12.14
C LEU A 278 9.54 11.33 11.39
N LEU A 279 9.71 10.93 10.12
CA LEU A 279 10.91 11.25 9.33
C LEU A 279 10.97 12.70 8.87
N ILE A 280 9.88 13.21 8.31
CA ILE A 280 9.86 14.50 7.61
C ILE A 280 9.49 15.65 8.55
N TYR A 281 8.43 15.44 9.34
CA TYR A 281 7.89 16.50 10.21
C TYR A 281 8.62 16.57 11.54
N LEU A 282 8.75 15.46 12.26
CA LEU A 282 9.45 15.41 13.54
C LEU A 282 10.97 15.32 13.41
N LYS A 283 11.50 15.10 12.20
CA LYS A 283 12.95 14.99 11.89
C LYS A 283 13.65 13.90 12.70
N LEU A 284 12.93 12.82 13.05
CA LEU A 284 13.53 11.67 13.71
C LEU A 284 14.40 10.89 12.71
N ASP A 285 15.54 10.41 13.15
CA ASP A 285 16.43 9.58 12.34
C ASP A 285 15.72 8.32 11.83
N PHE A 286 16.16 7.81 10.67
CA PHE A 286 15.50 6.69 10.00
C PHE A 286 15.57 5.37 10.80
N ILE A 287 16.65 5.08 11.55
CA ILE A 287 16.77 3.85 12.35
C ILE A 287 15.70 3.79 13.46
N PRO A 288 15.62 4.75 14.40
CA PRO A 288 14.57 4.72 15.41
C PRO A 288 13.17 4.77 14.79
N THR A 289 12.97 5.51 13.70
CA THR A 289 11.68 5.53 13.00
C THR A 289 11.29 4.15 12.47
N TYR A 290 12.22 3.44 11.82
CA TYR A 290 11.94 2.10 11.28
C TYR A 290 11.71 1.07 12.39
N VAL A 291 12.42 1.19 13.50
CA VAL A 291 12.20 0.35 14.69
C VAL A 291 10.81 0.60 15.27
N LEU A 292 10.40 1.84 15.47
CA LEU A 292 9.09 2.19 16.02
C LEU A 292 7.94 1.68 15.12
N VAL A 293 8.03 1.95 13.81
CA VAL A 293 7.02 1.47 12.84
C VAL A 293 7.05 -0.05 12.75
N GLY A 294 8.24 -0.66 12.71
CA GLY A 294 8.39 -2.12 12.69
C GLY A 294 7.77 -2.80 13.92
N LEU A 295 8.01 -2.26 15.11
CA LEU A 295 7.38 -2.76 16.35
C LEU A 295 5.86 -2.62 16.30
N SER A 296 5.34 -1.49 15.82
CA SER A 296 3.88 -1.30 15.65
C SER A 296 3.26 -2.33 14.72
N LEU A 297 3.96 -2.70 13.64
CA LEU A 297 3.52 -3.74 12.71
C LEU A 297 3.50 -5.13 13.38
N VAL A 298 4.56 -5.48 14.10
CA VAL A 298 4.66 -6.77 14.82
C VAL A 298 3.55 -6.89 15.86
N LEU A 299 3.32 -5.85 16.66
CA LEU A 299 2.28 -5.84 17.70
C LEU A 299 0.87 -5.79 17.10
N GLY A 300 0.68 -5.09 15.98
CA GLY A 300 -0.61 -4.93 15.32
C GLY A 300 -1.06 -6.15 14.51
N THR A 301 -0.11 -6.90 13.92
CA THR A 301 -0.42 -8.01 13.01
C THR A 301 -1.31 -9.11 13.62
N PRO A 302 -1.14 -9.58 14.86
CA PRO A 302 -2.02 -10.57 15.47
C PRO A 302 -3.49 -10.15 15.54
N PHE A 303 -3.76 -8.84 15.66
CA PHE A 303 -5.13 -8.32 15.75
C PHE A 303 -5.93 -8.51 14.46
N PHE A 304 -5.28 -8.65 13.30
CA PHE A 304 -6.02 -9.02 12.07
C PHE A 304 -6.70 -10.37 12.22
N LEU A 305 -5.99 -11.35 12.80
CA LEU A 305 -6.55 -12.69 13.02
C LEU A 305 -7.65 -12.66 14.09
N VAL A 306 -7.43 -11.92 15.17
CA VAL A 306 -8.42 -11.76 16.25
C VAL A 306 -9.71 -11.14 15.73
N PHE A 307 -9.61 -9.99 15.05
CA PHE A 307 -10.79 -9.30 14.51
C PHE A 307 -11.37 -10.01 13.29
N GLY A 308 -10.55 -10.73 12.50
CA GLY A 308 -11.01 -11.62 11.46
C GLY A 308 -11.92 -12.71 12.00
N ALA A 309 -11.48 -13.42 13.05
CA ALA A 309 -12.28 -14.45 13.73
C ALA A 309 -13.52 -13.85 14.43
N LEU A 310 -13.38 -12.69 15.06
CA LEU A 310 -14.50 -11.99 15.70
C LEU A 310 -15.55 -11.56 14.67
N SER A 311 -15.13 -11.15 13.47
CA SER A 311 -16.02 -10.74 12.40
C SER A 311 -16.93 -11.87 11.90
N ASP A 312 -16.49 -13.11 12.00
CA ASP A 312 -17.32 -14.27 11.66
C ASP A 312 -18.48 -14.47 12.66
N ARG A 313 -18.30 -14.03 13.92
CA ARG A 313 -19.31 -14.16 14.98
C ARG A 313 -20.28 -12.98 15.04
N ILE A 314 -19.79 -11.75 15.02
CA ILE A 314 -20.59 -10.52 15.25
C ILE A 314 -20.89 -9.72 13.98
N GLY A 315 -20.33 -10.14 12.85
CA GLY A 315 -20.51 -9.53 11.53
C GLY A 315 -19.44 -8.51 11.15
N ARG A 316 -19.06 -8.50 9.87
CA ARG A 316 -17.97 -7.70 9.30
C ARG A 316 -18.20 -6.20 9.41
N LYS A 317 -19.44 -5.74 9.13
CA LYS A 317 -19.81 -4.31 9.15
C LYS A 317 -19.54 -3.66 10.51
N LYS A 318 -19.90 -4.33 11.61
CA LYS A 318 -19.74 -3.78 12.97
C LYS A 318 -18.25 -3.58 13.30
N ILE A 319 -17.40 -4.54 12.94
CA ILE A 319 -15.94 -4.46 13.16
C ILE A 319 -15.34 -3.30 12.38
N ILE A 320 -15.65 -3.16 11.09
CA ILE A 320 -15.13 -2.08 10.23
C ILE A 320 -15.54 -0.71 10.78
N LEU A 321 -16.81 -0.53 11.12
CA LEU A 321 -17.32 0.75 11.64
C LEU A 321 -16.69 1.10 13.00
N ALA A 322 -16.54 0.11 13.89
CA ALA A 322 -15.89 0.32 15.18
C ALA A 322 -14.41 0.74 14.99
N GLY A 323 -13.68 0.08 14.08
CA GLY A 323 -12.30 0.45 13.76
C GLY A 323 -12.17 1.86 13.20
N CYS A 324 -13.03 2.25 12.26
CA CYS A 324 -13.05 3.62 11.73
C CYS A 324 -13.39 4.67 12.81
N LEU A 325 -14.35 4.39 13.69
CA LEU A 325 -14.72 5.28 14.79
C LEU A 325 -13.56 5.45 15.78
N ILE A 326 -12.92 4.35 16.19
CA ILE A 326 -11.75 4.40 17.09
C ILE A 326 -10.64 5.24 16.44
N ALA A 327 -10.32 5.02 15.17
CA ALA A 327 -9.32 5.79 14.46
C ALA A 327 -9.66 7.29 14.42
N ALA A 328 -10.91 7.64 14.10
CA ALA A 328 -11.36 9.04 14.05
C ALA A 328 -11.22 9.75 15.41
N LEU A 329 -11.45 9.04 16.52
CA LEU A 329 -11.34 9.59 17.87
C LEU A 329 -9.89 9.64 18.38
N THR A 330 -9.01 8.71 17.92
CA THR A 330 -7.69 8.52 18.53
C THR A 330 -6.55 9.12 17.72
N TYR A 331 -6.65 9.31 16.42
CA TYR A 331 -5.52 9.77 15.61
C TYR A 331 -5.00 11.14 16.04
N PHE A 332 -5.86 12.13 16.27
CA PHE A 332 -5.40 13.44 16.73
C PHE A 332 -4.61 13.38 18.06
N PRO A 333 -5.14 12.77 19.14
CA PRO A 333 -4.36 12.65 20.36
C PRO A 333 -3.10 11.80 20.20
N LEU A 334 -3.11 10.76 19.36
CA LEU A 334 -1.92 9.94 19.11
C LEU A 334 -0.82 10.72 18.39
N PHE A 335 -1.12 11.47 17.34
CA PHE A 335 -0.12 12.30 16.65
C PHE A 335 0.39 13.45 17.52
N LYS A 336 -0.47 14.02 18.36
CA LYS A 336 -0.03 14.99 19.38
C LYS A 336 0.93 14.34 20.38
N GLY A 337 0.63 13.12 20.86
CA GLY A 337 1.51 12.34 21.72
C GLY A 337 2.85 12.02 21.04
N LEU A 338 2.84 11.63 19.76
CA LEU A 338 4.07 11.43 18.99
C LEU A 338 4.95 12.69 18.99
N THR A 339 4.36 13.87 18.74
CA THR A 339 5.10 15.14 18.77
C THR A 339 5.70 15.39 20.16
N HIS A 340 4.92 15.20 21.21
CA HIS A 340 5.34 15.41 22.60
C HIS A 340 6.55 14.55 23.00
N TYR A 341 6.49 13.24 22.70
CA TYR A 341 7.55 12.31 23.12
C TYR A 341 8.77 12.28 22.20
N VAL A 342 8.57 12.52 20.90
CA VAL A 342 9.66 12.44 19.91
C VAL A 342 10.40 13.77 19.77
N ASN A 343 9.68 14.88 19.77
CA ASN A 343 10.27 16.21 19.60
C ASN A 343 9.59 17.25 20.51
N PRO A 344 9.84 17.19 21.84
CA PRO A 344 9.26 18.15 22.79
C PRO A 344 9.73 19.59 22.56
N GLY A 345 10.90 19.78 21.94
CA GLY A 345 11.41 21.11 21.55
C GLY A 345 10.53 21.76 20.50
N LEU A 346 10.15 21.00 19.46
CA LEU A 346 9.22 21.46 18.42
C LEU A 346 7.84 21.77 19.00
N GLU A 347 7.31 20.92 19.88
CA GLU A 347 6.03 21.17 20.54
C GLU A 347 6.04 22.47 21.34
N ARG A 348 7.08 22.68 22.17
CA ARG A 348 7.23 23.91 22.95
C ARG A 348 7.31 25.12 22.04
N TYR A 349 8.12 25.06 20.98
CA TYR A 349 8.25 26.14 20.02
C TYR A 349 6.91 26.52 19.39
N GLN A 350 6.13 25.53 18.94
CA GLN A 350 4.81 25.75 18.34
C GLN A 350 3.79 26.35 19.31
N GLN A 351 3.91 26.04 20.61
CA GLN A 351 3.04 26.61 21.65
C GLN A 351 3.41 28.04 22.05
N THR A 352 4.71 28.37 22.04
CA THR A 352 5.22 29.67 22.51
C THR A 352 5.40 30.68 21.39
N THR A 353 5.55 30.23 20.16
CA THR A 353 5.88 31.11 19.02
C THR A 353 4.91 30.81 17.85
N PRO A 354 3.66 31.29 17.92
CA PRO A 354 2.72 31.13 16.83
C PRO A 354 3.21 31.91 15.61
N ILE A 355 3.38 31.19 14.49
CA ILE A 355 3.77 31.80 13.22
C ILE A 355 2.50 32.14 12.46
N HIS A 356 2.39 33.40 12.01
CA HIS A 356 1.33 33.88 11.15
C HIS A 356 1.91 34.17 9.77
N VAL A 357 1.21 33.79 8.72
CA VAL A 357 1.51 34.15 7.34
C VAL A 357 0.33 34.97 6.85
N ASP A 358 0.51 36.31 6.91
CA ASP A 358 -0.51 37.26 6.53
C ASP A 358 -0.17 37.81 5.14
N ALA A 359 -0.86 37.33 4.11
CA ALA A 359 -0.63 37.71 2.73
C ALA A 359 -1.90 37.53 1.89
N SER A 360 -2.06 38.44 0.92
CA SER A 360 -3.22 38.49 0.01
C SER A 360 -3.03 37.63 -1.25
N ASP A 361 -1.78 37.29 -1.59
CA ASP A 361 -1.40 36.71 -2.88
C ASP A 361 -1.12 35.21 -2.82
N CYS A 362 -1.62 34.52 -1.80
CA CYS A 362 -1.45 33.07 -1.64
C CYS A 362 -2.27 32.26 -2.65
N ASN A 363 -1.60 31.49 -3.48
CA ASN A 363 -2.24 30.57 -4.41
C ASN A 363 -2.35 29.15 -3.84
N PHE A 364 -3.46 28.48 -4.12
CA PHE A 364 -3.59 27.07 -3.80
C PHE A 364 -3.07 26.23 -4.96
N HIS A 365 -1.96 25.52 -4.73
CA HIS A 365 -1.39 24.57 -5.69
C HIS A 365 -1.53 23.15 -5.18
N ILE A 366 -2.27 22.31 -5.89
CA ILE A 366 -2.32 20.87 -5.62
C ILE A 366 -0.98 20.23 -6.02
N PHE A 367 -0.41 20.66 -7.14
CA PHE A 367 0.91 20.23 -7.63
C PHE A 367 1.73 21.45 -8.04
N ILE A 368 2.96 21.52 -7.53
CA ILE A 368 3.91 22.56 -7.92
C ILE A 368 4.78 21.98 -9.04
N GLY A 369 4.70 22.58 -10.23
CA GLY A 369 5.48 22.22 -11.41
C GLY A 369 6.25 23.40 -11.99
N PRO A 370 7.04 23.17 -13.05
CA PRO A 370 7.76 24.25 -13.75
C PRO A 370 6.87 25.37 -14.28
N TRP A 371 5.58 25.06 -14.46
CA TRP A 371 4.54 25.99 -14.93
C TRP A 371 3.87 26.79 -13.78
N SER A 372 4.15 26.45 -12.51
CA SER A 372 3.52 27.12 -11.36
C SER A 372 4.24 28.41 -11.04
N ARG A 373 3.54 29.54 -11.12
CA ARG A 373 4.06 30.81 -10.61
C ARG A 373 3.91 30.82 -9.09
N GLN A 374 5.02 30.82 -8.39
CA GLN A 374 5.05 30.92 -6.94
C GLN A 374 5.09 32.37 -6.52
N THR A 375 4.11 32.78 -5.73
CA THR A 375 4.08 34.08 -5.07
C THR A 375 5.04 34.11 -3.87
N PRO A 376 5.37 35.26 -3.31
CA PRO A 376 6.10 35.40 -2.05
C PRO A 376 5.45 34.59 -0.92
N CYS A 377 4.11 34.61 -0.81
CA CYS A 377 3.34 33.82 0.14
C CYS A 377 3.55 32.31 -0.05
N ASP A 378 3.49 31.82 -1.29
CA ASP A 378 3.70 30.40 -1.59
C ASP A 378 5.10 29.94 -1.18
N LYS A 379 6.13 30.77 -1.39
CA LYS A 379 7.51 30.51 -0.99
C LYS A 379 7.67 30.49 0.54
N ALA A 380 7.04 31.42 1.25
CA ALA A 380 7.07 31.44 2.71
C ALA A 380 6.42 30.22 3.31
N LYS A 381 5.23 29.83 2.82
CA LYS A 381 4.54 28.62 3.25
C LYS A 381 5.33 27.34 2.94
N ASP A 382 5.95 27.27 1.77
CA ASP A 382 6.82 26.17 1.37
C ASP A 382 8.05 26.07 2.29
N PHE A 383 8.69 27.20 2.61
CA PHE A 383 9.81 27.25 3.54
C PHE A 383 9.42 26.77 4.94
N LEU A 384 8.32 27.29 5.49
CA LEU A 384 7.83 26.88 6.81
C LEU A 384 7.45 25.39 6.84
N GLY A 385 6.77 24.90 5.80
CA GLY A 385 6.46 23.49 5.65
C GLY A 385 7.70 22.59 5.62
N LYS A 386 8.75 22.99 4.89
CA LYS A 386 10.04 22.29 4.84
C LYS A 386 10.77 22.28 6.17
N ALA A 387 10.65 23.38 6.93
CA ALA A 387 11.23 23.48 8.26
C ALA A 387 10.45 22.65 9.30
N GLY A 388 9.28 22.11 8.95
CA GLY A 388 8.39 21.39 9.89
C GLY A 388 7.66 22.34 10.85
N LEU A 389 7.53 23.61 10.49
CA LEU A 389 6.90 24.63 11.33
C LEU A 389 5.43 24.80 10.93
N SER A 390 4.55 24.71 11.92
CA SER A 390 3.12 24.99 11.74
C SER A 390 2.89 26.50 11.71
N PHE A 391 2.04 26.96 10.79
CA PHE A 391 1.67 28.35 10.65
C PHE A 391 0.16 28.51 10.48
N LYS A 392 -0.36 29.66 10.84
CA LYS A 392 -1.73 30.09 10.55
C LYS A 392 -1.70 31.07 9.40
N SER A 393 -2.56 30.87 8.41
CA SER A 393 -2.74 31.85 7.32
C SER A 393 -3.91 32.76 7.64
N ALA A 394 -3.73 34.05 7.53
CA ALA A 394 -4.78 35.06 7.55
C ALA A 394 -4.69 35.92 6.28
N PRO A 395 -5.83 36.38 5.74
CA PRO A 395 -5.75 37.43 4.70
C PRO A 395 -5.11 38.66 5.27
N ALA A 396 -4.20 39.27 4.52
CA ALA A 396 -3.61 40.55 4.94
C ALA A 396 -4.69 41.63 4.99
N ASP A 397 -4.86 42.28 6.14
CA ASP A 397 -5.67 43.44 6.27
C ASP A 397 -4.92 44.64 5.61
N ASN A 398 -5.54 45.23 4.55
CA ASN A 398 -5.14 46.46 3.91
C ASN A 398 -3.72 46.54 3.34
N GLY A 399 -3.44 45.80 2.25
CA GLY A 399 -2.42 46.19 1.26
C GLY A 399 -0.97 46.26 1.73
N GLN A 400 -0.60 45.67 2.84
CA GLN A 400 0.78 45.41 3.24
C GLN A 400 1.15 43.99 2.84
N ASP A 401 1.66 43.83 1.62
CA ASP A 401 2.34 42.62 1.20
C ASP A 401 3.68 42.51 1.94
N VAL A 402 3.90 41.41 2.62
CA VAL A 402 5.19 41.09 3.25
C VAL A 402 6.13 40.50 2.23
#